data_ba94164cac7abec20ad1cbaf76e64b9d
#
_entry.id   ba94164cac7abec20ad1cbaf76e64b9d
#
_cell.length_a   1.000
_cell.length_b   1.000
_cell.length_c   1.000
_cell.angle_alpha   90.00
_cell.angle_beta   90.00
_cell.angle_gamma   90.00
#
_symmetry.space_group_name_H-M   'P 1'
#
loop_
_entity.id
_entity.type
_entity.pdbx_description
1 polymer ?
#
loop_
_entity_poly.entity_id
_entity_poly.type
_entity_poly.pdbx_seq_one_letter_code
_entity_poly.pdbx_strand_id
1 'polypeptide(L)'
;IPLATTEAALITSYHRGSCLLTASGGCVSAILSESVNRSPAFEFKTLVEAGTFMIWIIKQINHFKKIVSDMSNYANLVDLAATIEGNHVYLNFEFTTGDASGQNMVTICTAEICKFIIDSSPVKPTAHYIESNLSGDKKASTQAFTTVRGKKVCAEARIPAKLIKKILGTSPDQMVKYWKMSAIGGVLSGT
;
A
#
# COMPACT_ATOMS: atom_id res chain seq x y z
N ILE A 1 -4.56 10.69 -23.03
CA ILE A 1 -4.83 10.90 -21.60
C ILE A 1 -4.24 12.24 -21.20
N PRO A 2 -5.02 13.16 -20.64
CA PRO A 2 -4.49 14.39 -20.09
C PRO A 2 -3.64 14.10 -18.85
N LEU A 3 -2.39 14.57 -18.85
CA LEU A 3 -1.47 14.46 -17.72
C LEU A 3 -1.17 15.87 -17.22
N ALA A 4 -1.20 16.05 -15.91
CA ALA A 4 -0.85 17.31 -15.26
C ALA A 4 0.06 17.03 -14.04
N THR A 5 1.13 17.81 -13.94
CA THR A 5 2.07 17.79 -12.81
C THR A 5 2.74 19.15 -12.71
N THR A 6 3.30 19.45 -11.55
CA THR A 6 4.16 20.63 -11.34
C THR A 6 5.58 20.44 -11.91
N GLU A 7 5.93 19.21 -12.31
CA GLU A 7 7.23 18.87 -12.90
C GLU A 7 7.09 18.63 -14.41
N ALA A 8 7.40 19.62 -15.23
CA ALA A 8 7.23 19.57 -16.68
C ALA A 8 8.06 18.46 -17.37
N ALA A 9 9.26 18.17 -16.87
CA ALA A 9 10.12 17.11 -17.40
C ALA A 9 9.47 15.72 -17.26
N LEU A 10 8.66 15.50 -16.23
CA LEU A 10 7.93 14.25 -16.01
C LEU A 10 6.89 14.02 -17.12
N ILE A 11 6.15 15.06 -17.53
CA ILE A 11 5.19 14.98 -18.65
C ILE A 11 5.89 14.54 -19.93
N THR A 12 7.05 15.13 -20.25
CA THR A 12 7.83 14.77 -21.42
C THR A 12 8.30 13.32 -21.40
N SER A 13 8.71 12.81 -20.23
CA SER A 13 9.10 11.41 -20.04
C SER A 13 7.93 10.45 -20.28
N TYR A 14 6.77 10.74 -19.69
CA TYR A 14 5.56 9.92 -19.89
C TYR A 14 5.10 9.95 -21.35
N HIS A 15 5.10 11.11 -21.99
CA HIS A 15 4.72 11.23 -23.40
C HIS A 15 5.62 10.37 -24.30
N ARG A 16 6.93 10.45 -24.10
CA ARG A 16 7.91 9.65 -24.86
C ARG A 16 7.72 8.14 -24.65
N GLY A 17 7.49 7.72 -23.41
CA GLY A 17 7.17 6.33 -23.07
C GLY A 17 5.86 5.86 -23.71
N SER A 18 4.82 6.68 -23.67
CA SER A 18 3.53 6.37 -24.30
C SER A 18 3.63 6.24 -25.82
N CYS A 19 4.41 7.10 -26.49
CA CYS A 19 4.69 7.00 -27.92
C CYS A 19 5.40 5.67 -28.24
N LEU A 20 6.36 5.26 -27.41
CA LEU A 20 7.06 4.00 -27.58
C LEU A 20 6.13 2.80 -27.44
N LEU A 21 5.32 2.77 -26.39
CA LEU A 21 4.34 1.70 -26.14
C LEU A 21 3.31 1.60 -27.26
N THR A 22 2.76 2.74 -27.72
CA THR A 22 1.82 2.79 -28.85
C THR A 22 2.44 2.23 -30.13
N ALA A 23 3.67 2.67 -30.46
CA ALA A 23 4.40 2.19 -31.62
C ALA A 23 4.76 0.68 -31.54
N SER A 24 4.80 0.13 -30.33
CA SER A 24 5.11 -1.28 -30.07
C SER A 24 3.86 -2.18 -30.00
N GLY A 25 2.66 -1.65 -30.22
CA GLY A 25 1.41 -2.39 -30.15
C GLY A 25 0.70 -2.32 -28.81
N GLY A 26 1.17 -1.47 -27.91
CA GLY A 26 0.56 -1.26 -26.57
C GLY A 26 1.18 -2.10 -25.45
N CYS A 27 0.45 -2.21 -24.35
CA CYS A 27 0.81 -3.04 -23.21
C CYS A 27 -0.42 -3.80 -22.70
N VAL A 28 -0.17 -4.91 -22.04
CA VAL A 28 -1.17 -5.66 -21.27
C VAL A 28 -0.97 -5.32 -19.80
N SER A 29 -2.06 -5.07 -19.08
CA SER A 29 -2.00 -4.81 -17.64
C SER A 29 -3.06 -5.60 -16.89
N ALA A 30 -2.74 -5.94 -15.64
CA ALA A 30 -3.66 -6.63 -14.73
C ALA A 30 -3.58 -5.99 -13.33
N ILE A 31 -4.74 -5.76 -12.72
CA ILE A 31 -4.83 -5.41 -11.30
C ILE A 31 -4.73 -6.70 -10.50
N LEU A 32 -3.74 -6.81 -9.64
CA LEU A 32 -3.49 -7.98 -8.81
C LEU A 32 -4.18 -7.88 -7.45
N SER A 33 -4.20 -6.69 -6.87
CA SER A 33 -4.90 -6.40 -5.62
C SER A 33 -5.27 -4.92 -5.55
N GLU A 34 -6.28 -4.62 -4.74
CA GLU A 34 -6.71 -3.26 -4.45
C GLU A 34 -7.15 -3.18 -3.00
N SER A 35 -6.48 -2.33 -2.22
CA SER A 35 -6.87 -2.03 -0.85
C SER A 35 -6.34 -0.67 -0.40
N VAL A 36 -7.00 -0.08 0.58
CA VAL A 36 -6.50 1.09 1.30
C VAL A 36 -6.18 0.66 2.72
N ASN A 37 -4.93 0.82 3.12
CA ASN A 37 -4.46 0.32 4.40
C ASN A 37 -4.43 1.42 5.45
N ARG A 38 -4.72 1.02 6.70
CA ARG A 38 -4.45 1.82 7.89
C ARG A 38 -3.84 0.90 8.94
N SER A 39 -2.72 1.36 9.52
CA SER A 39 -1.92 0.50 10.39
C SER A 39 -1.74 1.11 11.79
N PRO A 40 -2.72 0.95 12.69
CA PRO A 40 -2.55 1.36 14.06
C PRO A 40 -1.53 0.49 14.80
N ALA A 41 -0.88 1.09 15.81
CA ALA A 41 0.01 0.38 16.71
C ALA A 41 -0.42 0.55 18.16
N PHE A 42 -0.14 -0.49 18.95
CA PHE A 42 -0.45 -0.57 20.37
C PHE A 42 0.80 -1.00 21.14
N GLU A 43 1.13 -0.25 22.19
CA GLU A 43 2.21 -0.57 23.11
C GLU A 43 1.65 -1.20 24.38
N PHE A 44 2.37 -2.18 24.93
CA PHE A 44 2.02 -2.85 26.19
C PHE A 44 3.20 -2.78 27.16
N LYS A 45 2.96 -3.13 28.43
CA LYS A 45 4.03 -3.14 29.43
C LYS A 45 5.01 -4.27 29.20
N THR A 46 4.53 -5.41 28.68
CA THR A 46 5.32 -6.63 28.51
C THR A 46 4.99 -7.34 27.21
N LEU A 47 5.92 -8.18 26.76
CA LEU A 47 5.71 -9.10 25.62
C LEU A 47 4.54 -10.06 25.88
N VAL A 48 4.33 -10.49 27.13
CA VAL A 48 3.23 -11.43 27.50
C VAL A 48 1.88 -10.74 27.29
N GLU A 49 1.75 -9.48 27.70
CA GLU A 49 0.55 -8.68 27.46
C GLU A 49 0.30 -8.48 25.96
N ALA A 50 1.32 -8.15 25.19
CA ALA A 50 1.25 -8.02 23.74
C ALA A 50 0.81 -9.34 23.07
N GLY A 51 1.34 -10.49 23.52
CA GLY A 51 0.93 -11.82 23.04
C GLY A 51 -0.53 -12.13 23.37
N THR A 52 -0.98 -11.81 24.58
CA THR A 52 -2.40 -11.99 25.00
C THR A 52 -3.33 -11.13 24.14
N PHE A 53 -2.96 -9.89 23.90
CA PHE A 53 -3.68 -9.00 22.98
C PHE A 53 -3.73 -9.55 21.56
N MET A 54 -2.62 -10.07 21.04
CA MET A 54 -2.51 -10.63 19.70
C MET A 54 -3.49 -11.79 19.49
N ILE A 55 -3.59 -12.72 20.45
CA ILE A 55 -4.52 -13.86 20.41
C ILE A 55 -5.98 -13.38 20.41
N TRP A 56 -6.27 -12.32 21.13
CA TRP A 56 -7.62 -11.78 21.23
C TRP A 56 -8.01 -11.03 19.94
N ILE A 57 -7.13 -10.16 19.43
CA ILE A 57 -7.44 -9.21 18.35
C ILE A 57 -7.80 -9.92 17.04
N ILE A 58 -7.09 -10.99 16.69
CA ILE A 58 -7.34 -11.74 15.44
C ILE A 58 -8.73 -12.38 15.40
N LYS A 59 -9.35 -12.60 16.56
CA LYS A 59 -10.71 -13.15 16.67
C LYS A 59 -11.81 -12.07 16.50
N GLN A 60 -11.42 -10.79 16.48
CA GLN A 60 -12.38 -9.67 16.43
C GLN A 60 -12.72 -9.21 15.02
N ILE A 61 -12.18 -9.81 13.98
CA ILE A 61 -12.35 -9.35 12.59
C ILE A 61 -13.82 -9.15 12.19
N ASN A 62 -14.72 -10.05 12.59
CA ASN A 62 -16.14 -9.93 12.27
C ASN A 62 -16.80 -8.77 13.00
N HIS A 63 -16.34 -8.47 14.21
CA HIS A 63 -16.82 -7.33 14.98
C HIS A 63 -16.35 -6.02 14.32
N PHE A 64 -15.10 -5.96 13.90
CA PHE A 64 -14.55 -4.81 13.16
C PHE A 64 -15.27 -4.57 11.84
N LYS A 65 -15.58 -5.64 11.10
CA LYS A 65 -16.39 -5.54 9.88
C LYS A 65 -17.75 -4.92 10.14
N LYS A 66 -18.39 -5.29 11.26
CA LYS A 66 -19.66 -4.71 11.66
C LYS A 66 -19.52 -3.22 12.01
N ILE A 67 -18.51 -2.83 12.81
CA ILE A 67 -18.24 -1.41 13.11
C ILE A 67 -18.12 -0.60 11.83
N VAL A 68 -17.35 -1.10 10.86
CA VAL A 68 -17.14 -0.40 9.58
C VAL A 68 -18.43 -0.27 8.78
N SER A 69 -19.24 -1.34 8.70
CA SER A 69 -20.51 -1.31 7.98
C SER A 69 -21.55 -0.40 8.62
N ASP A 70 -21.52 -0.25 9.94
CA ASP A 70 -22.41 0.66 10.66
C ASP A 70 -22.02 2.14 10.45
N MET A 71 -20.76 2.40 10.07
CA MET A 71 -20.23 3.76 9.87
C MET A 71 -20.27 4.24 8.42
N SER A 72 -20.18 3.36 7.47
CA SER A 72 -20.05 3.72 6.06
C SER A 72 -20.70 2.68 5.14
N ASN A 73 -21.46 3.17 4.16
CA ASN A 73 -22.02 2.34 3.08
C ASN A 73 -20.99 1.99 2.00
N TYR A 74 -19.81 2.61 2.02
CA TYR A 74 -18.79 2.49 0.97
C TYR A 74 -17.50 1.83 1.43
N ALA A 75 -17.18 1.95 2.72
CA ALA A 75 -16.02 1.28 3.29
C ALA A 75 -16.36 -0.17 3.64
N ASN A 76 -15.50 -1.10 3.22
CA ASN A 76 -15.57 -2.48 3.65
C ASN A 76 -14.21 -2.90 4.20
N LEU A 77 -14.18 -3.43 5.41
CA LEU A 77 -12.98 -4.06 5.95
C LEU A 77 -12.84 -5.46 5.33
N VAL A 78 -11.79 -5.65 4.55
CA VAL A 78 -11.53 -6.91 3.83
C VAL A 78 -10.77 -7.86 4.74
N ASP A 79 -9.62 -7.40 5.28
CA ASP A 79 -8.71 -8.24 6.03
C ASP A 79 -8.00 -7.47 7.16
N LEU A 80 -7.38 -8.23 8.06
CA LEU A 80 -6.58 -7.78 9.18
C LEU A 80 -5.32 -8.64 9.28
N ALA A 81 -4.18 -8.04 9.07
CA ALA A 81 -2.89 -8.62 9.44
C ALA A 81 -2.40 -8.02 10.77
N ALA A 82 -1.72 -8.81 11.58
CA ALA A 82 -1.14 -8.35 12.83
C ALA A 82 0.30 -8.83 12.97
N THR A 83 1.17 -7.95 13.44
CA THR A 83 2.60 -8.21 13.66
C THR A 83 2.97 -7.77 15.06
N ILE A 84 3.77 -8.59 15.75
CA ILE A 84 4.30 -8.29 17.07
C ILE A 84 5.81 -8.05 16.98
N GLU A 85 6.28 -6.99 17.62
CA GLU A 85 7.70 -6.67 17.77
C GLU A 85 7.95 -6.20 19.19
N GLY A 86 8.61 -7.05 19.99
CA GLY A 86 8.78 -6.79 21.42
C GLY A 86 7.43 -6.68 22.12
N ASN A 87 7.20 -5.56 22.81
CA ASN A 87 5.95 -5.24 23.50
C ASN A 87 4.97 -4.38 22.65
N HIS A 88 5.22 -4.28 21.34
CA HIS A 88 4.38 -3.54 20.41
C HIS A 88 3.61 -4.50 19.48
N VAL A 89 2.36 -4.19 19.22
CA VAL A 89 1.53 -4.90 18.24
C VAL A 89 1.09 -3.89 17.17
N TYR A 90 1.41 -4.21 15.93
CA TYR A 90 1.03 -3.47 14.74
C TYR A 90 -0.10 -4.19 14.05
N LEU A 91 -1.18 -3.49 13.79
CA LEU A 91 -2.29 -4.02 12.99
C LEU A 91 -2.24 -3.40 11.60
N ASN A 92 -2.58 -4.16 10.59
CA ASN A 92 -2.76 -3.63 9.24
C ASN A 92 -4.18 -3.98 8.79
N PHE A 93 -5.04 -2.98 8.79
CA PHE A 93 -6.41 -3.10 8.29
C PHE A 93 -6.42 -2.82 6.80
N GLU A 94 -7.03 -3.72 6.03
CA GLU A 94 -7.22 -3.57 4.59
C GLU A 94 -8.67 -3.24 4.28
N PHE A 95 -8.91 -2.12 3.62
CA PHE A 95 -10.23 -1.65 3.25
C PHE A 95 -10.40 -1.56 1.73
N THR A 96 -11.62 -1.77 1.26
CA THR A 96 -12.07 -1.26 -0.04
C THR A 96 -12.99 -0.07 0.19
N THR A 97 -12.96 0.91 -0.72
CA THR A 97 -13.61 2.21 -0.54
C THR A 97 -14.46 2.63 -1.76
N GLY A 98 -14.82 1.67 -2.62
CA GLY A 98 -15.52 1.95 -3.87
C GLY A 98 -14.69 2.85 -4.79
N ASP A 99 -15.32 3.85 -5.39
CA ASP A 99 -14.66 4.75 -6.35
C ASP A 99 -13.83 5.85 -5.68
N ALA A 100 -13.89 5.96 -4.34
CA ALA A 100 -13.13 6.96 -3.59
C ALA A 100 -11.73 6.46 -3.24
N SER A 101 -10.75 7.35 -3.16
CA SER A 101 -9.43 7.03 -2.57
C SER A 101 -9.51 6.71 -1.07
N GLY A 102 -10.57 7.14 -0.40
CA GLY A 102 -11.02 6.71 0.91
C GLY A 102 -10.12 7.03 2.11
N GLN A 103 -9.12 7.90 1.97
CA GLN A 103 -8.11 8.17 3.01
C GLN A 103 -8.72 8.58 4.36
N ASN A 104 -9.64 9.54 4.36
CA ASN A 104 -10.32 9.99 5.58
C ASN A 104 -11.31 8.94 6.10
N MET A 105 -12.02 8.29 5.20
CA MET A 105 -12.99 7.24 5.52
C MET A 105 -12.34 6.11 6.32
N VAL A 106 -11.24 5.53 5.83
CA VAL A 106 -10.55 4.44 6.53
C VAL A 106 -9.91 4.91 7.84
N THR A 107 -9.48 6.17 7.92
CA THR A 107 -8.95 6.75 9.16
C THR A 107 -10.03 6.84 10.23
N ILE A 108 -11.22 7.32 9.87
CA ILE A 108 -12.37 7.45 10.79
C ILE A 108 -12.84 6.05 11.23
N CYS A 109 -13.00 5.11 10.31
CA CYS A 109 -13.37 3.73 10.64
C CYS A 109 -12.34 3.07 11.58
N THR A 110 -11.05 3.26 11.30
CA THR A 110 -9.97 2.72 12.16
C THR A 110 -9.98 3.37 13.55
N ALA A 111 -10.30 4.67 13.66
CA ALA A 111 -10.44 5.32 14.96
C ALA A 111 -11.54 4.69 15.81
N GLU A 112 -12.69 4.36 15.23
CA GLU A 112 -13.78 3.69 15.96
C GLU A 112 -13.41 2.24 16.33
N ILE A 113 -12.73 1.52 15.44
CA ILE A 113 -12.17 0.20 15.78
C ILE A 113 -11.20 0.33 16.97
N CYS A 114 -10.30 1.32 16.97
CA CYS A 114 -9.36 1.54 18.07
C CYS A 114 -10.07 1.85 19.40
N LYS A 115 -11.17 2.63 19.41
CA LYS A 115 -11.98 2.85 20.60
C LYS A 115 -12.54 1.53 21.14
N PHE A 116 -13.16 0.72 20.28
CA PHE A 116 -13.65 -0.59 20.68
C PHE A 116 -12.52 -1.47 21.25
N ILE A 117 -11.33 -1.47 20.63
CA ILE A 117 -10.17 -2.21 21.12
C ILE A 117 -9.80 -1.78 22.53
N ILE A 118 -9.70 -0.47 22.78
CA ILE A 118 -9.34 0.08 24.09
C ILE A 118 -10.38 -0.32 25.15
N ASP A 119 -11.66 -0.29 24.80
CA ASP A 119 -12.74 -0.57 25.73
C ASP A 119 -12.87 -2.07 26.04
N SER A 120 -12.66 -2.92 25.05
CA SER A 120 -13.00 -4.36 25.11
C SER A 120 -11.82 -5.30 25.28
N SER A 121 -10.57 -4.81 25.05
CA SER A 121 -9.37 -5.64 25.16
C SER A 121 -9.18 -6.18 26.59
N PRO A 122 -8.80 -7.48 26.72
CA PRO A 122 -8.49 -8.08 28.01
C PRO A 122 -7.25 -7.48 28.67
N VAL A 123 -6.37 -6.89 27.87
CA VAL A 123 -5.17 -6.19 28.32
C VAL A 123 -5.19 -4.78 27.75
N LYS A 124 -5.02 -3.78 28.62
CA LYS A 124 -5.06 -2.37 28.20
C LYS A 124 -3.70 -1.93 27.66
N PRO A 125 -3.65 -1.36 26.46
CA PRO A 125 -2.41 -0.78 25.94
C PRO A 125 -1.99 0.44 26.77
N THR A 126 -0.69 0.65 26.89
CA THR A 126 -0.09 1.84 27.55
C THR A 126 -0.12 3.05 26.62
N ALA A 127 -0.03 2.82 25.31
CA ALA A 127 -0.14 3.84 24.28
C ALA A 127 -0.72 3.22 23.00
N HIS A 128 -1.32 4.05 22.14
CA HIS A 128 -1.76 3.64 20.82
C HIS A 128 -1.74 4.82 19.85
N TYR A 129 -1.57 4.49 18.57
CA TYR A 129 -1.62 5.46 17.47
C TYR A 129 -2.41 4.85 16.31
N ILE A 130 -3.25 5.65 15.64
CA ILE A 130 -4.08 5.22 14.52
C ILE A 130 -3.24 4.88 13.29
N GLU A 131 -2.05 5.47 13.15
CA GLU A 131 -1.11 5.22 12.06
C GLU A 131 0.31 5.11 12.62
N SER A 132 0.90 3.95 12.44
CA SER A 132 2.24 3.60 12.93
C SER A 132 3.33 3.71 11.88
N ASN A 133 3.01 4.24 10.69
CA ASN A 133 3.93 4.29 9.57
C ASN A 133 4.24 2.90 8.94
N LEU A 134 3.48 1.86 9.30
CA LEU A 134 3.61 0.52 8.73
C LEU A 134 2.72 0.29 7.50
N SER A 135 1.82 1.22 7.17
CA SER A 135 0.89 1.09 6.04
C SER A 135 1.58 1.01 4.66
N GLY A 136 2.88 1.28 4.58
CA GLY A 136 3.63 1.30 3.32
C GLY A 136 3.29 2.47 2.40
N ASP A 137 2.50 3.45 2.88
CA ASP A 137 2.09 4.59 2.09
C ASP A 137 3.28 5.46 1.69
N LYS A 138 3.36 5.79 0.39
CA LYS A 138 4.39 6.65 -0.21
C LYS A 138 5.83 6.17 -0.03
N LYS A 139 6.03 4.87 0.16
CA LYS A 139 7.37 4.28 0.36
C LYS A 139 7.63 3.14 -0.60
N ALA A 140 8.80 3.16 -1.23
CA ALA A 140 9.35 1.99 -1.88
C ALA A 140 9.92 1.05 -0.80
N SER A 141 9.27 -0.06 -0.56
CA SER A 141 9.69 -1.04 0.44
C SER A 141 9.39 -2.46 -0.01
N THR A 142 9.99 -3.46 0.63
CA THR A 142 9.70 -4.87 0.37
C THR A 142 8.25 -5.24 0.66
N GLN A 143 7.58 -4.50 1.55
CA GLN A 143 6.16 -4.69 1.82
C GLN A 143 5.29 -4.51 0.56
N ALA A 144 5.69 -3.65 -0.38
CA ALA A 144 4.97 -3.43 -1.64
C ALA A 144 4.91 -4.69 -2.54
N PHE A 145 5.72 -5.72 -2.28
CA PHE A 145 5.60 -7.02 -2.96
C PHE A 145 4.46 -7.88 -2.39
N THR A 146 4.12 -7.71 -1.14
CA THR A 146 3.10 -8.52 -0.45
C THR A 146 1.77 -7.81 -0.32
N THR A 147 1.80 -6.54 0.07
CA THR A 147 0.61 -5.70 0.25
C THR A 147 0.80 -4.37 -0.46
N VAL A 148 -0.30 -3.69 -0.76
CA VAL A 148 -0.25 -2.38 -1.42
C VAL A 148 -1.30 -1.47 -0.81
N ARG A 149 -0.97 -0.20 -0.76
CA ARG A 149 -1.96 0.83 -0.50
C ARG A 149 -2.40 1.46 -1.81
N GLY A 150 -3.59 1.10 -2.27
CA GLY A 150 -4.14 1.45 -3.57
C GLY A 150 -4.24 0.24 -4.48
N LYS A 151 -3.82 0.37 -5.73
CA LYS A 151 -3.90 -0.72 -6.72
C LYS A 151 -2.50 -1.27 -7.00
N LYS A 152 -2.34 -2.58 -6.82
CA LYS A 152 -1.16 -3.31 -7.30
C LYS A 152 -1.41 -3.75 -8.73
N VAL A 153 -0.64 -3.19 -9.64
CA VAL A 153 -0.79 -3.43 -11.08
C VAL A 153 0.49 -4.04 -11.62
N CYS A 154 0.35 -5.11 -12.40
CA CYS A 154 1.42 -5.58 -13.28
C CYS A 154 1.12 -5.15 -14.71
N ALA A 155 2.16 -4.72 -15.42
CA ALA A 155 2.07 -4.38 -16.84
C ALA A 155 3.23 -5.02 -17.60
N GLU A 156 2.93 -5.51 -18.81
CA GLU A 156 3.91 -6.11 -19.71
C GLU A 156 3.78 -5.49 -21.09
N ALA A 157 4.93 -5.19 -21.69
CA ALA A 157 5.00 -4.77 -23.08
C ALA A 157 6.20 -5.43 -23.78
N ARG A 158 6.02 -5.78 -25.06
CA ARG A 158 7.08 -6.32 -25.90
C ARG A 158 7.55 -5.22 -26.85
N ILE A 159 8.76 -4.70 -26.62
CA ILE A 159 9.26 -3.51 -27.30
C ILE A 159 10.40 -3.89 -28.25
N PRO A 160 10.24 -3.71 -29.59
CA PRO A 160 11.32 -3.96 -30.55
C PRO A 160 12.53 -3.04 -30.32
N ALA A 161 13.74 -3.61 -30.36
CA ALA A 161 14.99 -2.85 -30.14
C ALA A 161 15.16 -1.66 -31.10
N LYS A 162 14.65 -1.76 -32.32
CA LYS A 162 14.68 -0.65 -33.32
C LYS A 162 13.88 0.57 -32.82
N LEU A 163 12.73 0.34 -32.14
CA LEU A 163 11.91 1.42 -31.60
C LEU A 163 12.55 2.05 -30.37
N ILE A 164 13.19 1.25 -29.51
CA ILE A 164 13.96 1.76 -28.36
C ILE A 164 15.04 2.71 -28.85
N LYS A 165 15.83 2.29 -29.84
CA LYS A 165 16.89 3.14 -30.43
C LYS A 165 16.33 4.42 -31.05
N LYS A 166 15.21 4.32 -31.80
CA LYS A 166 14.59 5.45 -32.51
C LYS A 166 13.96 6.48 -31.56
N ILE A 167 13.25 6.03 -30.56
CA ILE A 167 12.40 6.88 -29.69
C ILE A 167 13.13 7.29 -28.42
N LEU A 168 13.86 6.36 -27.79
CA LEU A 168 14.55 6.62 -26.52
C LEU A 168 16.03 6.99 -26.70
N GLY A 169 16.63 6.73 -27.86
CA GLY A 169 18.05 7.00 -28.11
C GLY A 169 19.01 6.07 -27.33
N THR A 170 18.54 4.90 -26.92
CA THR A 170 19.30 3.93 -26.11
C THR A 170 19.20 2.51 -26.69
N SER A 171 19.73 1.52 -25.97
CA SER A 171 19.62 0.10 -26.31
C SER A 171 18.94 -0.69 -25.16
N PRO A 172 18.35 -1.89 -25.46
CA PRO A 172 17.84 -2.78 -24.44
C PRO A 172 18.85 -3.09 -23.33
N ASP A 173 20.10 -3.35 -23.69
CA ASP A 173 21.16 -3.67 -22.72
C ASP A 173 21.44 -2.50 -21.76
N GLN A 174 21.46 -1.28 -22.27
CA GLN A 174 21.63 -0.08 -21.46
C GLN A 174 20.43 0.13 -20.52
N MET A 175 19.22 -0.10 -20.98
CA MET A 175 18.02 -0.02 -20.16
C MET A 175 18.06 -1.03 -19.00
N VAL A 176 18.44 -2.28 -19.27
CA VAL A 176 18.58 -3.32 -18.24
C VAL A 176 19.68 -2.97 -17.23
N LYS A 177 20.82 -2.46 -17.68
CA LYS A 177 21.92 -2.01 -16.80
C LYS A 177 21.43 -0.89 -15.87
N TYR A 178 20.77 0.10 -16.43
CA TYR A 178 20.21 1.21 -15.64
C TYR A 178 19.18 0.72 -14.63
N TRP A 179 18.25 -0.15 -15.05
CA TRP A 179 17.25 -0.72 -14.16
C TRP A 179 17.88 -1.47 -12.97
N LYS A 180 18.90 -2.30 -13.22
CA LYS A 180 19.60 -3.03 -12.14
C LYS A 180 20.22 -2.10 -11.10
N MET A 181 20.78 -0.98 -11.52
CA MET A 181 21.34 0.01 -10.59
C MET A 181 20.27 0.79 -9.86
N SER A 182 19.26 1.28 -10.58
CA SER A 182 18.22 2.14 -10.01
C SER A 182 17.26 1.40 -9.10
N ALA A 183 16.95 0.13 -9.36
CA ALA A 183 16.06 -0.67 -8.54
C ALA A 183 16.62 -0.86 -7.11
N ILE A 184 17.92 -1.14 -7.00
CA ILE A 184 18.59 -1.27 -5.70
C ILE A 184 18.64 0.09 -5.00
N GLY A 185 19.05 1.13 -5.69
CA GLY A 185 19.14 2.48 -5.16
C GLY A 185 17.78 3.02 -4.70
N GLY A 186 16.71 2.78 -5.48
CA GLY A 186 15.36 3.18 -5.14
C GLY A 186 14.85 2.55 -3.84
N VAL A 187 15.03 1.24 -3.67
CA VAL A 187 14.62 0.54 -2.42
C VAL A 187 15.41 1.05 -1.22
N LEU A 188 16.72 1.26 -1.37
CA LEU A 188 17.57 1.76 -0.27
C LEU A 188 17.28 3.21 0.10
N SER A 189 16.90 4.05 -0.86
CA SER A 189 16.57 5.46 -0.61
C SER A 189 15.13 5.67 -0.13
N GLY A 190 14.28 4.66 -0.21
CA GLY A 190 12.86 4.77 0.16
C GLY A 190 12.03 5.61 -0.81
N THR A 191 12.44 5.68 -2.07
CA THR A 191 11.73 6.43 -3.13
C THR A 191 11.18 5.52 -4.21
#